data_a9bca98e82424536265f5ea6c30a8552
#
_entry.id   a9bca98e82424536265f5ea6c30a8552
#
_cell.length_a   1.000
_cell.length_b   1.000
_cell.length_c   1.000
_cell.angle_alpha   90.00
_cell.angle_beta   90.00
_cell.angle_gamma   90.00
#
_symmetry.space_group_name_H-M   'P 1'
#
loop_
_entity.id
_entity.type
_entity.pdbx_description
1 polymer ?
#
loop_
_entity_poly.entity_id
_entity_poly.type
_entity_poly.pdbx_seq_one_letter_code
_entity_poly.pdbx_strand_id
1 'polypeptide(L)'
;MKVCLYSDGSSRGNPGPGGFGTILRYTNSEGKTFEREISQGYTNTTNNRMELLGVITGLEALKRSCEVEVHTDSQYVVNAFNQHWIEGWLKRGWKNAKKEPVKNIDLWKRLLAAKEPHLVTFHWVKGHAGHPLNERCDELATAAADGSGKISDDGFEG
;
A
#
# COMPACT_ATOMS: atom_id res chain seq x y z
N MET A 1 10.00 -18.01 -0.86
CA MET A 1 9.19 -17.70 -2.04
C MET A 1 9.32 -16.22 -2.35
N LYS A 2 9.45 -15.89 -3.62
CA LYS A 2 9.53 -14.50 -4.07
C LYS A 2 8.21 -14.05 -4.64
N VAL A 3 7.70 -12.93 -4.16
CA VAL A 3 6.42 -12.34 -4.56
C VAL A 3 6.65 -10.92 -5.03
N CYS A 4 6.02 -10.55 -6.13
CA CYS A 4 5.92 -9.15 -6.54
C CYS A 4 4.55 -8.62 -6.13
N LEU A 5 4.54 -7.50 -5.42
CA LEU A 5 3.34 -6.82 -4.98
C LEU A 5 3.22 -5.50 -5.73
N TYR A 6 2.13 -5.32 -6.44
CA TYR A 6 1.80 -4.08 -7.16
C TYR A 6 0.62 -3.45 -6.46
N SER A 7 0.63 -2.15 -6.26
CA SER A 7 -0.48 -1.47 -5.60
C SER A 7 -0.66 -0.04 -6.10
N ASP A 8 -1.90 0.44 -5.98
CA ASP A 8 -2.26 1.82 -6.26
C ASP A 8 -3.41 2.22 -5.34
N GLY A 9 -3.50 3.51 -5.06
CA GLY A 9 -4.59 4.11 -4.29
C GLY A 9 -5.20 5.27 -5.04
N SER A 10 -6.48 5.51 -4.80
CA SER A 10 -7.22 6.59 -5.43
C SER A 10 -8.21 7.18 -4.44
N SER A 11 -8.41 8.49 -4.48
CA SER A 11 -9.51 9.11 -3.74
C SER A 11 -10.18 10.19 -4.58
N ARG A 12 -11.49 10.34 -4.38
CA ARG A 12 -12.31 11.35 -5.04
C ARG A 12 -12.39 12.60 -4.18
N GLY A 13 -11.24 13.15 -3.84
CA GLY A 13 -11.07 14.24 -2.90
C GLY A 13 -10.14 13.82 -1.77
N ASN A 14 -9.61 14.77 -1.04
CA ASN A 14 -8.66 14.54 0.04
C ASN A 14 -9.08 15.36 1.28
N PRO A 15 -10.06 14.88 2.10
CA PRO A 15 -10.69 13.56 2.07
C PRO A 15 -11.88 13.42 1.12
N GLY A 16 -12.23 12.15 0.86
CA GLY A 16 -13.39 11.80 0.04
C GLY A 16 -13.49 10.29 -0.11
N PRO A 17 -14.41 9.78 -0.93
CA PRO A 17 -14.47 8.35 -1.23
C PRO A 17 -13.18 7.91 -1.90
N GLY A 18 -12.67 6.75 -1.50
CA GLY A 18 -11.42 6.23 -2.05
C GLY A 18 -11.40 4.72 -2.13
N GLY A 19 -10.33 4.20 -2.72
CA GLY A 19 -10.12 2.77 -2.82
C GLY A 19 -8.69 2.44 -3.14
N PHE A 20 -8.33 1.18 -2.96
CA PHE A 20 -7.03 0.66 -3.39
C PHE A 20 -7.19 -0.56 -4.27
N GLY A 21 -6.17 -0.82 -5.07
CA GLY A 21 -6.04 -2.03 -5.85
C GLY A 21 -4.66 -2.61 -5.64
N THR A 22 -4.59 -3.92 -5.44
CA THR A 22 -3.34 -4.63 -5.16
C THR A 22 -3.32 -5.92 -5.96
N ILE A 23 -2.17 -6.24 -6.55
CA ILE A 23 -1.95 -7.51 -7.24
C ILE A 23 -0.73 -8.18 -6.63
N LEU A 24 -0.91 -9.43 -6.20
CA LEU A 24 0.18 -10.31 -5.77
C LEU A 24 0.49 -11.27 -6.91
N ARG A 25 1.74 -11.32 -7.33
CA ARG A 25 2.20 -12.19 -8.41
C ARG A 25 3.39 -13.02 -7.96
N TYR A 26 3.33 -14.33 -8.20
CA TYR A 26 4.48 -15.19 -7.95
C TYR A 26 4.53 -16.31 -8.96
N THR A 27 5.74 -16.82 -9.19
CA THR A 27 5.99 -17.96 -10.07
C THR A 27 6.53 -19.10 -9.21
N ASN A 28 5.91 -20.29 -9.31
CA ASN A 28 6.35 -21.45 -8.53
C ASN A 28 7.56 -22.14 -9.16
N SER A 29 8.06 -23.20 -8.52
CA SER A 29 9.24 -23.95 -8.97
C SER A 29 9.04 -24.63 -10.32
N GLU A 30 7.79 -24.83 -10.75
CA GLU A 30 7.45 -25.43 -12.05
C GLU A 30 7.31 -24.38 -13.16
N GLY A 31 7.60 -23.12 -12.86
CA GLY A 31 7.48 -22.03 -13.81
C GLY A 31 6.06 -21.49 -14.02
N LYS A 32 5.10 -21.95 -13.22
CA LYS A 32 3.71 -21.49 -13.31
C LYS A 32 3.51 -20.20 -12.52
N THR A 33 2.93 -19.20 -13.17
CA THR A 33 2.67 -17.88 -12.57
C THR A 33 1.24 -17.79 -12.06
N PHE A 34 1.11 -17.27 -10.84
CA PHE A 34 -0.17 -17.03 -10.17
C PHE A 34 -0.30 -15.54 -9.89
N GLU A 35 -1.52 -15.03 -10.03
CA GLU A 35 -1.85 -13.64 -9.68
C GLU A 35 -3.10 -13.61 -8.82
N ARG A 36 -3.12 -12.72 -7.83
CA ARG A 36 -4.29 -12.49 -6.99
C ARG A 36 -4.55 -10.99 -6.93
N GLU A 37 -5.79 -10.60 -7.26
CA GLU A 37 -6.23 -9.20 -7.17
C GLU A 37 -6.98 -8.99 -5.86
N ILE A 38 -6.68 -7.88 -5.18
CA ILE A 38 -7.36 -7.47 -3.95
C ILE A 38 -7.72 -6.00 -4.12
N SER A 39 -8.96 -5.64 -3.79
CA SER A 39 -9.39 -4.25 -3.82
C SER A 39 -10.43 -3.98 -2.75
N GLN A 40 -10.53 -2.75 -2.28
CA GLN A 40 -11.54 -2.32 -1.33
C GLN A 40 -11.75 -0.81 -1.47
N GLY A 41 -13.01 -0.39 -1.37
CA GLY A 41 -13.39 1.02 -1.35
C GLY A 41 -13.77 1.48 0.04
N TYR A 42 -13.64 2.79 0.28
CA TYR A 42 -13.89 3.43 1.56
C TYR A 42 -14.73 4.68 1.36
N THR A 43 -15.61 4.96 2.32
CA THR A 43 -16.57 6.07 2.19
C THR A 43 -15.92 7.43 2.34
N ASN A 44 -14.91 7.54 3.20
CA ASN A 44 -14.17 8.77 3.44
C ASN A 44 -12.75 8.46 3.86
N THR A 45 -11.79 8.89 3.06
CA THR A 45 -10.37 8.59 3.26
C THR A 45 -9.50 9.57 2.50
N THR A 46 -8.19 9.31 2.43
CA THR A 46 -7.25 10.12 1.65
C THR A 46 -6.46 9.24 0.69
N ASN A 47 -5.86 9.87 -0.31
CA ASN A 47 -5.02 9.16 -1.27
C ASN A 47 -3.87 8.41 -0.57
N ASN A 48 -3.18 9.09 0.36
CA ASN A 48 -2.07 8.47 1.08
C ASN A 48 -2.49 7.26 1.91
N ARG A 49 -3.66 7.31 2.54
CA ARG A 49 -4.18 6.16 3.30
C ARG A 49 -4.47 4.98 2.36
N MET A 50 -4.99 5.24 1.17
CA MET A 50 -5.26 4.19 0.19
C MET A 50 -3.97 3.57 -0.34
N GLU A 51 -2.94 4.38 -0.56
CA GLU A 51 -1.61 3.87 -0.95
C GLU A 51 -1.03 2.95 0.13
N LEU A 52 -1.14 3.33 1.40
CA LEU A 52 -0.68 2.50 2.51
C LEU A 52 -1.47 1.20 2.61
N LEU A 53 -2.80 1.29 2.58
CA LEU A 53 -3.67 0.12 2.72
C LEU A 53 -3.50 -0.88 1.58
N GLY A 54 -3.21 -0.42 0.38
CA GLY A 54 -2.92 -1.30 -0.74
C GLY A 54 -1.72 -2.21 -0.48
N VAL A 55 -0.64 -1.65 0.06
CA VAL A 55 0.56 -2.42 0.42
C VAL A 55 0.29 -3.31 1.63
N ILE A 56 -0.32 -2.76 2.68
CA ILE A 56 -0.61 -3.49 3.91
C ILE A 56 -1.45 -4.74 3.63
N THR A 57 -2.52 -4.58 2.89
CA THR A 57 -3.45 -5.68 2.60
C THR A 57 -2.78 -6.77 1.79
N GLY A 58 -1.92 -6.40 0.84
CA GLY A 58 -1.14 -7.35 0.07
C GLY A 58 -0.20 -8.16 0.94
N LEU A 59 0.53 -7.51 1.83
CA LEU A 59 1.46 -8.19 2.74
C LEU A 59 0.70 -9.09 3.73
N GLU A 60 -0.42 -8.63 4.26
CA GLU A 60 -1.24 -9.39 5.20
C GLU A 60 -1.89 -10.62 4.56
N ALA A 61 -2.06 -10.62 3.25
CA ALA A 61 -2.61 -11.77 2.53
C ALA A 61 -1.63 -12.94 2.41
N LEU A 62 -0.35 -12.71 2.63
CA LEU A 62 0.68 -13.74 2.54
C LEU A 62 0.69 -14.59 3.82
N LYS A 63 0.58 -15.91 3.66
CA LYS A 63 0.41 -16.85 4.78
C LYS A 63 1.73 -17.41 5.31
N ARG A 64 2.85 -17.09 4.67
CA ARG A 64 4.19 -17.55 5.09
C ARG A 64 5.20 -16.46 4.79
N SER A 65 6.38 -16.57 5.39
CA SER A 65 7.48 -15.63 5.13
C SER A 65 7.87 -15.66 3.67
N CYS A 66 7.93 -14.49 3.04
CA CYS A 66 8.28 -14.34 1.63
C CYS A 66 9.32 -13.24 1.46
N GLU A 67 10.03 -13.32 0.34
CA GLU A 67 10.78 -12.18 -0.18
C GLU A 67 9.83 -11.41 -1.08
N VAL A 68 9.56 -10.15 -0.76
CA VAL A 68 8.54 -9.34 -1.45
C VAL A 68 9.17 -8.11 -2.07
N GLU A 69 8.92 -7.91 -3.36
CA GLU A 69 9.23 -6.66 -4.05
C GLU A 69 7.93 -5.87 -4.20
N VAL A 70 7.86 -4.72 -3.53
CA VAL A 70 6.70 -3.82 -3.63
C VAL A 70 6.95 -2.81 -4.74
N HIS A 71 6.04 -2.74 -5.69
CA HIS A 71 6.09 -1.79 -6.81
C HIS A 71 4.90 -0.84 -6.71
N THR A 72 5.15 0.44 -6.50
CA THR A 72 4.11 1.45 -6.37
C THR A 72 4.60 2.80 -6.91
N ASP A 73 3.69 3.62 -7.40
CA ASP A 73 3.99 4.98 -7.82
C ASP A 73 3.93 5.98 -6.66
N SER A 74 3.61 5.52 -5.46
CA SER A 74 3.55 6.36 -4.28
C SER A 74 4.94 6.66 -3.73
N GLN A 75 5.46 7.85 -3.98
CA GLN A 75 6.71 8.29 -3.36
C GLN A 75 6.58 8.40 -1.85
N TYR A 76 5.39 8.69 -1.36
CA TYR A 76 5.10 8.76 0.07
C TYR A 76 5.43 7.44 0.77
N VAL A 77 5.02 6.31 0.20
CA VAL A 77 5.30 4.99 0.76
C VAL A 77 6.77 4.61 0.55
N VAL A 78 7.26 4.73 -0.68
CA VAL A 78 8.61 4.29 -1.03
C VAL A 78 9.67 5.07 -0.25
N ASN A 79 9.54 6.39 -0.18
CA ASN A 79 10.55 7.24 0.46
C ASN A 79 10.58 7.07 1.98
N ALA A 80 9.45 6.73 2.61
CA ALA A 80 9.42 6.47 4.03
C ALA A 80 10.39 5.36 4.44
N PHE A 81 10.57 4.37 3.58
CA PHE A 81 11.52 3.27 3.79
C PHE A 81 12.90 3.59 3.19
N ASN A 82 12.95 4.01 1.94
CA ASN A 82 14.22 4.18 1.22
C ASN A 82 15.00 5.41 1.67
N GLN A 83 14.35 6.43 2.22
CA GLN A 83 14.99 7.61 2.79
C GLN A 83 15.00 7.60 4.31
N HIS A 84 14.67 6.47 4.93
CA HIS A 84 14.76 6.24 6.38
C HIS A 84 13.92 7.20 7.24
N TRP A 85 12.78 7.68 6.74
CA TRP A 85 11.88 8.53 7.51
C TRP A 85 11.36 7.82 8.76
N ILE A 86 11.02 6.54 8.60
CA ILE A 86 10.44 5.73 9.68
C ILE A 86 11.40 5.60 10.87
N GLU A 87 12.69 5.43 10.60
CA GLU A 87 13.70 5.33 11.65
C GLU A 87 13.73 6.61 12.49
N GLY A 88 13.64 7.77 11.83
CA GLY A 88 13.55 9.06 12.51
C GLY A 88 12.28 9.21 13.34
N TRP A 89 11.14 8.77 12.79
CA TRP A 89 9.87 8.82 13.51
C TRP A 89 9.89 7.93 14.76
N LEU A 90 10.46 6.74 14.67
CA LEU A 90 10.57 5.84 15.81
C LEU A 90 11.45 6.44 16.92
N LYS A 91 12.55 7.08 16.54
CA LYS A 91 13.44 7.75 17.51
C LYS A 91 12.76 8.91 18.22
N ARG A 92 11.84 9.59 17.56
CA ARG A 92 11.13 10.76 18.10
C ARG A 92 9.75 10.42 18.69
N GLY A 93 9.43 9.14 18.85
CA GLY A 93 8.13 8.71 19.38
C GLY A 93 6.96 9.02 18.44
N TRP A 94 7.13 8.73 17.14
CA TRP A 94 6.16 8.99 16.08
C TRP A 94 5.86 10.47 15.85
N LYS A 95 6.91 11.28 15.94
CA LYS A 95 6.85 12.70 15.61
C LYS A 95 7.77 13.01 14.43
N ASN A 96 7.38 13.98 13.62
CA ASN A 96 8.23 14.44 12.53
C ASN A 96 9.34 15.36 13.05
N ALA A 97 10.17 15.91 12.15
CA ALA A 97 11.29 16.78 12.52
C ALA A 97 10.84 18.08 13.23
N LYS A 98 9.58 18.48 13.01
CA LYS A 98 8.98 19.66 13.65
C LYS A 98 8.30 19.34 14.99
N LYS A 99 8.46 18.11 15.49
CA LYS A 99 7.85 17.60 16.71
C LYS A 99 6.32 17.50 16.66
N GLU A 100 5.75 17.49 15.46
CA GLU A 100 4.33 17.26 15.26
C GLU A 100 4.06 15.75 15.07
N PRO A 101 2.88 15.23 15.48
CA PRO A 101 2.56 13.84 15.26
C PRO A 101 2.62 13.46 13.77
N VAL A 102 3.18 12.30 13.47
CA VAL A 102 3.21 11.78 12.10
C VAL A 102 1.78 11.47 11.67
N LYS A 103 1.41 11.83 10.44
CA LYS A 103 0.11 11.48 9.89
C LYS A 103 0.02 10.00 9.59
N ASN A 104 -1.18 9.43 9.73
CA ASN A 104 -1.44 8.03 9.42
C ASN A 104 -0.65 7.04 10.26
N ILE A 105 -0.36 7.38 11.51
CA ILE A 105 0.40 6.54 12.45
C ILE A 105 -0.18 5.13 12.53
N ASP A 106 -1.51 5.01 12.60
CA ASP A 106 -2.20 3.73 12.65
C ASP A 106 -1.80 2.81 11.50
N LEU A 107 -1.79 3.34 10.29
CA LEU A 107 -1.44 2.58 9.09
C LEU A 107 0.06 2.31 9.01
N TRP A 108 0.91 3.26 9.40
CA TRP A 108 2.35 3.02 9.42
C TRP A 108 2.72 1.90 10.40
N LYS A 109 2.12 1.88 11.57
CA LYS A 109 2.34 0.80 12.55
C LYS A 109 1.84 -0.54 12.01
N ARG A 110 0.69 -0.56 11.36
CA ARG A 110 0.14 -1.76 10.75
C ARG A 110 1.02 -2.26 9.61
N LEU A 111 1.57 -1.36 8.80
CA LEU A 111 2.50 -1.71 7.72
C LEU A 111 3.78 -2.34 8.27
N LEU A 112 4.35 -1.79 9.33
CA LEU A 112 5.54 -2.36 9.96
C LEU A 112 5.27 -3.76 10.50
N ALA A 113 4.10 -3.98 11.11
CA ALA A 113 3.70 -5.31 11.58
C ALA A 113 3.50 -6.29 10.42
N ALA A 114 2.85 -5.86 9.35
CA ALA A 114 2.62 -6.69 8.17
C ALA A 114 3.92 -7.07 7.45
N LYS A 115 4.90 -6.18 7.48
CA LYS A 115 6.21 -6.35 6.87
C LYS A 115 7.13 -7.30 7.67
N GLU A 116 6.95 -7.35 8.98
CA GLU A 116 7.85 -8.05 9.92
C GLU A 116 8.20 -9.48 9.51
N PRO A 117 7.25 -10.35 9.09
CA PRO A 117 7.59 -11.73 8.73
C PRO A 117 8.27 -11.88 7.38
N HIS A 118 8.45 -10.80 6.62
CA HIS A 118 8.93 -10.86 5.24
C HIS A 118 10.22 -10.08 5.04
N LEU A 119 10.94 -10.41 3.98
CA LEU A 119 12.04 -9.57 3.48
C LEU A 119 11.46 -8.69 2.37
N VAL A 120 11.25 -7.41 2.66
CA VAL A 120 10.53 -6.49 1.77
C VAL A 120 11.45 -5.40 1.23
N THR A 121 11.40 -5.19 -0.09
CA THR A 121 12.06 -4.07 -0.75
C THR A 121 11.01 -3.21 -1.46
N PHE A 122 11.23 -1.91 -1.51
CA PHE A 122 10.29 -0.95 -2.11
C PHE A 122 10.90 -0.36 -3.37
N HIS A 123 10.14 -0.41 -4.47
CA HIS A 123 10.55 0.08 -5.78
C HIS A 123 9.54 1.11 -6.27
N TRP A 124 10.01 2.32 -6.56
CA TRP A 124 9.16 3.36 -7.12
C TRP A 124 8.96 3.14 -8.62
N VAL A 125 7.71 3.20 -9.05
CA VAL A 125 7.32 3.11 -10.46
C VAL A 125 6.84 4.50 -10.89
N LYS A 126 7.48 5.08 -11.87
CA LYS A 126 7.15 6.43 -12.33
C LYS A 126 5.83 6.44 -13.11
N GLY A 127 4.76 6.92 -12.47
CA GLY A 127 3.43 7.00 -13.08
C GLY A 127 2.97 5.63 -13.57
N HIS A 128 1.95 5.58 -14.40
CA HIS A 128 1.39 4.32 -14.92
C HIS A 128 1.97 3.92 -16.28
N ALA A 129 2.98 4.64 -16.75
CA ALA A 129 3.49 4.50 -18.11
C ALA A 129 4.17 3.14 -18.32
N GLY A 130 3.55 2.28 -19.12
CA GLY A 130 4.15 1.03 -19.57
C GLY A 130 4.19 -0.10 -18.53
N HIS A 131 3.45 0.01 -17.43
CA HIS A 131 3.37 -1.03 -16.42
C HIS A 131 1.96 -1.62 -16.34
N PRO A 132 1.66 -2.71 -17.08
CA PRO A 132 0.31 -3.27 -17.14
C PRO A 132 -0.30 -3.62 -15.78
N LEU A 133 0.51 -4.15 -14.85
CA LEU A 133 0.01 -4.52 -13.52
C LEU A 133 -0.28 -3.29 -12.66
N ASN A 134 0.53 -2.23 -12.76
CA ASN A 134 0.24 -0.98 -12.08
C ASN A 134 -0.98 -0.27 -12.66
N GLU A 135 -1.18 -0.34 -13.98
CA GLU A 135 -2.39 0.16 -14.63
C GLU A 135 -3.63 -0.61 -14.16
N ARG A 136 -3.52 -1.93 -14.01
CA ARG A 136 -4.59 -2.74 -13.47
C ARG A 136 -4.91 -2.37 -12.02
N CYS A 137 -3.90 -2.09 -11.21
CA CYS A 137 -4.10 -1.62 -9.84
C CYS A 137 -4.86 -0.29 -9.81
N ASP A 138 -4.55 0.62 -10.71
CA ASP A 138 -5.28 1.89 -10.85
C ASP A 138 -6.76 1.66 -11.19
N GLU A 139 -7.04 0.76 -12.14
CA GLU A 139 -8.42 0.39 -12.48
C GLU A 139 -9.17 -0.17 -11.28
N LEU A 140 -8.54 -1.07 -10.54
CA LEU A 140 -9.12 -1.67 -9.33
C LEU A 140 -9.39 -0.61 -8.25
N ALA A 141 -8.43 0.29 -8.03
CA ALA A 141 -8.56 1.35 -7.04
C ALA A 141 -9.70 2.32 -7.39
N THR A 142 -9.76 2.74 -8.64
CA THR A 142 -10.79 3.65 -9.13
C THR A 142 -12.18 3.02 -9.06
N ALA A 143 -12.31 1.78 -9.50
CA ALA A 143 -13.57 1.05 -9.44
C ALA A 143 -14.04 0.87 -7.99
N ALA A 144 -13.12 0.60 -7.08
CA ALA A 144 -13.45 0.46 -5.66
C ALA A 144 -13.91 1.80 -5.05
N ALA A 145 -13.25 2.90 -5.41
CA ALA A 145 -13.61 4.24 -4.93
C ALA A 145 -15.00 4.66 -5.40
N ASP A 146 -15.39 4.25 -6.61
CA ASP A 146 -16.67 4.61 -7.23
C ASP A 146 -17.78 3.59 -6.95
N GLY A 147 -17.43 2.42 -6.44
CA GLY A 147 -18.37 1.32 -6.24
C GLY A 147 -19.31 1.47 -5.06
N SER A 148 -20.19 0.49 -4.90
CA SER A 148 -21.20 0.45 -3.83
C SER A 148 -20.76 -0.31 -2.59
N GLY A 149 -19.67 -1.08 -2.67
CA GLY A 149 -19.16 -1.91 -1.56
C GLY A 149 -18.20 -1.19 -0.63
N LYS A 150 -18.30 0.12 -0.50
CA LYS A 150 -17.39 0.90 0.34
C LYS A 150 -17.68 0.71 1.83
N ILE A 151 -16.61 0.69 2.62
CA ILE A 151 -16.67 0.56 4.08
C ILE A 151 -16.06 1.79 4.74
N SER A 152 -16.20 1.88 6.05
CA SER A 152 -15.59 2.95 6.83
C SER A 152 -14.07 2.75 6.95
N ASP A 153 -13.31 3.81 6.81
CA ASP A 153 -11.86 3.81 7.11
C ASP A 153 -11.70 4.09 8.61
N ASP A 154 -11.66 3.02 9.39
CA ASP A 154 -11.62 3.09 10.85
C ASP A 154 -10.31 3.64 11.33
N GLY A 155 -9.98 4.55 11.83
CA GLY A 155 -8.67 5.14 12.20
C GLY A 155 -8.36 6.40 11.44
N PHE A 156 -9.15 6.73 10.42
CA PHE A 156 -9.02 8.02 9.76
C PHE A 156 -9.75 9.08 10.59
N GLU A 157 -9.01 10.09 11.01
CA GLU A 157 -9.52 11.16 11.88
C GLU A 157 -10.04 12.38 11.12
N GLY A 158 -10.26 12.21 9.86
CA GLY A 158 -10.90 13.09 8.96
C GLY A 158 -10.69 14.47 8.83
#